data_23ad6c1e7278cbbfff26e3a8eb547fdf
#
_entry.id   23ad6c1e7278cbbfff26e3a8eb547fdf
#
_cell.length_a   1.000
_cell.length_b   1.000
_cell.length_c   1.000
_cell.angle_alpha   90.00
_cell.angle_beta   90.00
_cell.angle_gamma   90.00
#
_symmetry.space_group_name_H-M   'P 1'
#
loop_
_entity.id
_entity.type
_entity.pdbx_description
1 polymer ?
#
loop_
_entity_poly.entity_id
_entity_poly.type
_entity_poly.pdbx_seq_one_letter_code
_entity_poly.pdbx_strand_id
1 'polypeptide(L)'
;MKIGFDNQKYLTMQSEHIRERISKFGDKLYLEFGGKLFDDYHASRVLPGFAPDSKLQMLLQLADQAEMIISINADDIENNKVRHDLGLTYDLDVLRLVKVYRSKGLYVSSVVITQYKGQKSIESFKNKLEALDIKVYYHYPIEGYPHNVEHIVSDAGYGQNDYVETTRPLVVVTAPGPGSGKMATCLSQLYHENKRGIKAGYAKFETFPIWNLPLKHPVNMAYEAATADLQDVNMIDPFHLEAYGVTTVNYNRDVEIYPVLAAIFEGIYGYCPYKSPTDMGVNMAGNCICDDEVCCEASRQEIIRRYYQSLNRLALDEASKQEVYTLELLMKQAKVSVNDRRVVTVAKQVAEERKCAVIALALADGRIVTGKTTDLLGPASAVLLNAIKELGGIADEMHLISPTYINPIQNLKTRYLGSSNPRLHMDEVLIALSMCAATDSLAKLALEKLPELKGCQAHSTVMLTEGDFKVFKKLGVELTNDPIYETK
;
A
#
# COMPACT_ATOMS: atom_id res chain seq x y z
N MET A 1 12.55 17.01 -6.11
CA MET A 1 11.93 15.89 -6.89
C MET A 1 11.00 16.50 -7.93
N LYS A 2 11.04 16.04 -9.19
CA LYS A 2 10.09 16.50 -10.23
C LYS A 2 8.71 15.97 -9.89
N ILE A 3 7.67 16.77 -10.19
CA ILE A 3 6.26 16.41 -9.97
C ILE A 3 5.68 15.94 -11.29
N GLY A 4 5.07 14.75 -11.31
CA GLY A 4 4.41 14.17 -12.48
C GLY A 4 2.89 14.08 -12.31
N PHE A 5 2.37 14.33 -11.09
CA PHE A 5 0.96 14.17 -10.77
C PHE A 5 0.42 15.36 -9.96
N ASP A 6 -0.71 15.89 -10.39
CA ASP A 6 -1.42 16.97 -9.71
C ASP A 6 -2.41 16.39 -8.69
N ASN A 7 -1.96 16.32 -7.44
CA ASN A 7 -2.75 15.78 -6.34
C ASN A 7 -3.99 16.62 -6.02
N GLN A 8 -3.90 17.96 -6.12
CA GLN A 8 -5.05 18.82 -5.81
C GLN A 8 -6.16 18.65 -6.84
N LYS A 9 -5.80 18.59 -8.12
CA LYS A 9 -6.74 18.29 -9.21
C LYS A 9 -7.39 16.91 -9.01
N TYR A 10 -6.62 15.90 -8.59
CA TYR A 10 -7.14 14.57 -8.30
C TYR A 10 -8.19 14.58 -7.19
N LEU A 11 -7.90 15.25 -6.06
CA LEU A 11 -8.84 15.35 -4.94
C LEU A 11 -10.18 15.99 -5.39
N THR A 12 -10.12 17.05 -6.18
CA THR A 12 -11.30 17.74 -6.69
C THR A 12 -12.09 16.85 -7.66
N MET A 13 -11.46 16.37 -8.72
CA MET A 13 -12.13 15.57 -9.76
C MET A 13 -12.73 14.28 -9.20
N GLN A 14 -12.00 13.59 -8.33
CA GLN A 14 -12.45 12.34 -7.74
C GLN A 14 -13.67 12.54 -6.82
N SER A 15 -13.66 13.59 -6.00
CA SER A 15 -14.79 13.91 -5.12
C SER A 15 -16.03 14.40 -5.89
N GLU A 16 -15.84 15.19 -6.95
CA GLU A 16 -16.94 15.61 -7.84
C GLU A 16 -17.58 14.42 -8.52
N HIS A 17 -16.79 13.52 -9.07
CA HIS A 17 -17.31 12.32 -9.74
C HIS A 17 -18.06 11.37 -8.78
N ILE A 18 -17.65 11.29 -7.51
CA ILE A 18 -18.40 10.56 -6.48
C ILE A 18 -19.76 11.25 -6.23
N ARG A 19 -19.82 12.58 -6.13
CA ARG A 19 -21.10 13.31 -5.97
C ARG A 19 -22.05 13.09 -7.15
N GLU A 20 -21.53 13.09 -8.37
CA GLU A 20 -22.31 12.76 -9.58
C GLU A 20 -22.90 11.35 -9.50
N ARG A 21 -22.11 10.37 -9.00
CA ARG A 21 -22.60 8.99 -8.81
C ARG A 21 -23.70 8.92 -7.74
N ILE A 22 -23.60 9.65 -6.63
CA ILE A 22 -24.64 9.73 -5.60
C ILE A 22 -25.95 10.20 -6.26
N SER A 23 -25.91 11.34 -6.96
CA SER A 23 -27.09 11.93 -7.61
C SER A 23 -27.71 11.01 -8.67
N LYS A 24 -26.88 10.27 -9.43
CA LYS A 24 -27.33 9.32 -10.46
C LYS A 24 -28.20 8.19 -9.90
N PHE A 25 -27.95 7.76 -8.67
CA PHE A 25 -28.58 6.59 -8.05
C PHE A 25 -29.63 6.94 -6.97
N GLY A 26 -30.23 8.13 -7.02
CA GLY A 26 -31.32 8.49 -6.11
C GLY A 26 -30.82 8.94 -4.74
N ASP A 27 -29.68 9.60 -4.71
CA ASP A 27 -29.06 10.21 -3.54
C ASP A 27 -28.47 9.24 -2.51
N LYS A 28 -28.21 7.99 -2.90
CA LYS A 28 -27.49 7.03 -2.06
C LYS A 28 -26.49 6.18 -2.86
N LEU A 29 -25.27 6.08 -2.37
CA LEU A 29 -24.20 5.34 -3.02
C LEU A 29 -23.44 4.47 -2.01
N TYR A 30 -23.33 3.17 -2.29
CA TYR A 30 -22.40 2.27 -1.62
C TYR A 30 -21.09 2.26 -2.39
N LEU A 31 -20.05 2.83 -1.78
CA LEU A 31 -18.73 2.95 -2.37
C LEU A 31 -17.79 1.90 -1.79
N GLU A 32 -17.51 0.84 -2.56
CA GLU A 32 -16.48 -0.11 -2.20
C GLU A 32 -15.12 0.56 -2.30
N PHE A 33 -14.42 0.63 -1.18
CA PHE A 33 -13.13 1.28 -1.13
C PHE A 33 -11.99 0.27 -1.14
N GLY A 34 -11.32 0.17 -2.29
CA GLY A 34 -10.18 -0.70 -2.50
C GLY A 34 -8.87 -0.06 -2.02
N GLY A 35 -7.93 -0.90 -1.59
CA GLY A 35 -6.59 -0.48 -1.18
C GLY A 35 -6.53 0.28 0.14
N LYS A 36 -5.39 0.91 0.39
CA LYS A 36 -5.09 1.65 1.62
C LYS A 36 -5.62 3.07 1.53
N LEU A 37 -6.39 3.50 2.54
CA LEU A 37 -6.92 4.86 2.65
C LEU A 37 -5.85 5.90 3.01
N PHE A 38 -4.90 5.49 3.80
CA PHE A 38 -3.69 6.23 4.15
C PHE A 38 -2.51 5.26 4.05
N ASP A 39 -1.32 5.75 3.84
CA ASP A 39 -0.10 4.97 3.56
C ASP A 39 -0.10 4.29 2.17
N ASP A 40 -0.71 4.93 1.15
CA ASP A 40 -0.63 4.45 -0.24
C ASP A 40 0.72 4.82 -0.87
N TYR A 41 1.77 4.17 -0.35
CA TYR A 41 3.13 4.40 -0.83
C TYR A 41 3.37 3.87 -2.25
N HIS A 42 2.57 2.94 -2.75
CA HIS A 42 2.69 2.52 -4.14
C HIS A 42 2.31 3.65 -5.08
N ALA A 43 1.12 4.24 -4.89
CA ALA A 43 0.67 5.36 -5.70
C ALA A 43 1.66 6.54 -5.66
N SER A 44 2.16 6.91 -4.47
CA SER A 44 3.12 8.01 -4.35
C SER A 44 4.49 7.75 -4.99
N ARG A 45 4.88 6.47 -5.16
CA ARG A 45 6.11 6.10 -5.88
C ARG A 45 5.96 6.16 -7.39
N VAL A 46 4.82 5.70 -7.93
CA VAL A 46 4.61 5.65 -9.39
C VAL A 46 4.01 6.93 -9.96
N LEU A 47 3.41 7.76 -9.12
CA LEU A 47 2.83 9.06 -9.45
C LEU A 47 3.48 10.15 -8.58
N PRO A 48 4.70 10.63 -8.89
CA PRO A 48 5.37 11.67 -8.12
C PRO A 48 4.52 12.94 -8.00
N GLY A 49 4.14 13.29 -6.78
CA GLY A 49 3.17 14.34 -6.47
C GLY A 49 1.90 13.81 -5.77
N PHE A 50 1.57 12.53 -5.93
CA PHE A 50 0.48 11.88 -5.20
C PHE A 50 0.83 11.77 -3.71
N ALA A 51 0.04 12.34 -2.82
CA ALA A 51 0.24 12.22 -1.39
C ALA A 51 -0.23 10.84 -0.89
N PRO A 52 0.53 10.14 0.00
CA PRO A 52 0.15 8.81 0.49
C PRO A 52 -1.23 8.74 1.16
N ASP A 53 -1.72 9.86 1.68
CA ASP A 53 -3.04 10.01 2.32
C ASP A 53 -4.10 10.69 1.43
N SER A 54 -3.84 10.82 0.12
CA SER A 54 -4.77 11.48 -0.83
C SER A 54 -6.18 10.91 -0.77
N LYS A 55 -6.32 9.60 -0.64
CA LYS A 55 -7.62 8.94 -0.55
C LYS A 55 -8.39 9.36 0.71
N LEU A 56 -7.68 9.50 1.83
CA LEU A 56 -8.26 10.01 3.07
C LEU A 56 -8.64 11.49 2.94
N GLN A 57 -7.75 12.32 2.37
CA GLN A 57 -8.02 13.74 2.13
C GLN A 57 -9.26 13.94 1.25
N MET A 58 -9.41 13.12 0.21
CA MET A 58 -10.61 13.13 -0.64
C MET A 58 -11.88 12.79 0.14
N LEU A 59 -11.86 11.74 0.98
CA LEU A 59 -13.01 11.40 1.83
C LEU A 59 -13.33 12.49 2.85
N LEU A 60 -12.34 13.21 3.36
CA LEU A 60 -12.56 14.34 4.26
C LEU A 60 -13.30 15.50 3.58
N GLN A 61 -13.15 15.69 2.26
CA GLN A 61 -13.96 16.65 1.50
C GLN A 61 -15.44 16.24 1.38
N LEU A 62 -15.76 14.97 1.69
CA LEU A 62 -17.09 14.38 1.67
C LEU A 62 -17.58 13.99 3.07
N ALA A 63 -16.87 14.41 4.13
CA ALA A 63 -17.09 13.91 5.50
C ALA A 63 -18.52 14.10 5.99
N ASP A 64 -19.16 15.22 5.66
CA ASP A 64 -20.54 15.52 6.06
C ASP A 64 -21.58 14.57 5.42
N GLN A 65 -21.25 14.01 4.25
CA GLN A 65 -22.12 13.11 3.47
C GLN A 65 -21.72 11.65 3.60
N ALA A 66 -20.54 11.35 4.14
CA ALA A 66 -19.97 10.01 4.19
C ALA A 66 -20.14 9.35 5.55
N GLU A 67 -20.50 8.07 5.55
CA GLU A 67 -20.34 7.18 6.70
C GLU A 67 -19.53 5.96 6.31
N MET A 68 -18.74 5.46 7.27
CA MET A 68 -17.82 4.35 7.06
C MET A 68 -18.38 3.07 7.65
N ILE A 69 -18.38 2.00 6.85
CA ILE A 69 -18.60 0.62 7.28
C ILE A 69 -17.27 -0.13 7.10
N ILE A 70 -16.85 -0.88 8.09
CA ILE A 70 -15.65 -1.71 7.98
C ILE A 70 -16.06 -3.19 7.92
N SER A 71 -15.74 -3.86 6.80
CA SER A 71 -15.98 -5.30 6.64
C SER A 71 -14.76 -6.11 7.08
N ILE A 72 -14.98 -7.20 7.80
CA ILE A 72 -13.93 -8.15 8.21
C ILE A 72 -14.45 -9.58 8.14
N ASN A 73 -13.63 -10.50 7.64
CA ASN A 73 -13.98 -11.92 7.56
C ASN A 73 -13.83 -12.59 8.93
N ALA A 74 -14.86 -13.34 9.36
CA ALA A 74 -14.86 -14.06 10.64
C ALA A 74 -13.73 -15.10 10.73
N ASP A 75 -13.40 -15.78 9.64
CA ASP A 75 -12.30 -16.75 9.62
C ASP A 75 -10.92 -16.06 9.74
N ASP A 76 -10.77 -14.83 9.24
CA ASP A 76 -9.55 -14.04 9.42
C ASP A 76 -9.35 -13.63 10.90
N ILE A 77 -10.43 -13.38 11.65
CA ILE A 77 -10.40 -13.13 13.10
C ILE A 77 -10.03 -14.40 13.85
N GLU A 78 -10.71 -15.50 13.56
CA GLU A 78 -10.50 -16.79 14.23
C GLU A 78 -9.07 -17.30 14.05
N ASN A 79 -8.49 -17.12 12.85
CA ASN A 79 -7.14 -17.56 12.50
C ASN A 79 -6.05 -16.52 12.86
N ASN A 80 -6.39 -15.42 13.52
CA ASN A 80 -5.47 -14.33 13.87
C ASN A 80 -4.64 -13.86 12.65
N LYS A 81 -5.27 -13.69 11.50
CA LYS A 81 -4.58 -13.28 10.28
C LYS A 81 -3.87 -11.94 10.46
N VAL A 82 -2.58 -11.94 10.18
CA VAL A 82 -1.71 -10.79 10.40
C VAL A 82 -1.61 -9.93 9.15
N ARG A 83 -1.66 -8.65 9.32
CA ARG A 83 -1.30 -7.66 8.33
C ARG A 83 0.21 -7.43 8.37
N HIS A 84 0.96 -8.04 7.45
CA HIS A 84 2.42 -8.10 7.48
C HIS A 84 3.13 -6.74 7.48
N ASP A 85 2.55 -5.72 6.81
CA ASP A 85 3.14 -4.39 6.75
C ASP A 85 3.10 -3.63 8.09
N LEU A 86 2.19 -4.00 8.99
CA LEU A 86 2.02 -3.39 10.31
C LEU A 86 2.35 -4.34 11.47
N GLY A 87 2.40 -5.65 11.24
CA GLY A 87 2.55 -6.65 12.29
C GLY A 87 1.35 -6.75 13.23
N LEU A 88 0.15 -6.33 12.79
CA LEU A 88 -1.10 -6.36 13.56
C LEU A 88 -2.05 -7.43 12.99
N THR A 89 -2.81 -8.09 13.87
CA THR A 89 -3.91 -8.93 13.41
C THR A 89 -5.05 -8.08 12.82
N TYR A 90 -5.85 -8.67 11.93
CA TYR A 90 -6.92 -7.92 11.24
C TYR A 90 -7.96 -7.34 12.19
N ASP A 91 -8.31 -8.02 13.29
CA ASP A 91 -9.20 -7.50 14.34
C ASP A 91 -8.61 -6.26 15.04
N LEU A 92 -7.32 -6.31 15.38
CA LEU A 92 -6.61 -5.15 15.98
C LEU A 92 -6.48 -4.00 14.96
N ASP A 93 -6.29 -4.32 13.68
CA ASP A 93 -6.25 -3.29 12.64
C ASP A 93 -7.62 -2.62 12.45
N VAL A 94 -8.73 -3.35 12.53
CA VAL A 94 -10.09 -2.74 12.53
C VAL A 94 -10.24 -1.76 13.69
N LEU A 95 -9.84 -2.12 14.90
CA LEU A 95 -9.89 -1.21 16.06
C LEU A 95 -9.02 0.05 15.85
N ARG A 96 -7.86 -0.11 15.23
CA ARG A 96 -6.99 1.00 14.85
C ARG A 96 -7.65 1.89 13.78
N LEU A 97 -8.24 1.29 12.74
CA LEU A 97 -8.93 2.00 11.67
C LEU A 97 -10.09 2.85 12.23
N VAL A 98 -10.93 2.28 13.11
CA VAL A 98 -12.02 3.01 13.78
C VAL A 98 -11.48 4.26 14.48
N LYS A 99 -10.41 4.11 15.28
CA LYS A 99 -9.80 5.23 16.02
C LYS A 99 -9.23 6.29 15.08
N VAL A 100 -8.52 5.87 14.03
CA VAL A 100 -7.91 6.79 13.07
C VAL A 100 -8.97 7.54 12.28
N TYR A 101 -10.01 6.88 11.76
CA TYR A 101 -11.06 7.55 11.01
C TYR A 101 -11.80 8.58 11.88
N ARG A 102 -12.18 8.19 13.10
CA ARG A 102 -12.84 9.11 14.05
C ARG A 102 -11.96 10.30 14.43
N SER A 103 -10.64 10.07 14.66
CA SER A 103 -9.70 11.17 14.96
C SER A 103 -9.53 12.18 13.83
N LYS A 104 -9.86 11.77 12.59
CA LYS A 104 -9.84 12.61 11.40
C LYS A 104 -11.21 13.24 11.08
N GLY A 105 -12.23 12.98 11.89
CA GLY A 105 -13.57 13.53 11.69
C GLY A 105 -14.49 12.71 10.78
N LEU A 106 -14.10 11.50 10.38
CA LEU A 106 -14.98 10.59 9.65
C LEU A 106 -15.92 9.85 10.60
N TYR A 107 -17.20 9.75 10.19
CA TYR A 107 -18.20 9.00 10.95
C TYR A 107 -18.10 7.51 10.64
N VAL A 108 -17.70 6.70 11.60
CA VAL A 108 -17.70 5.22 11.53
C VAL A 108 -18.95 4.72 12.22
N SER A 109 -19.89 4.18 11.44
CA SER A 109 -21.21 3.73 11.94
C SER A 109 -21.17 2.30 12.45
N SER A 110 -20.50 1.39 11.72
CA SER A 110 -20.63 -0.03 11.99
C SER A 110 -19.45 -0.86 11.47
N VAL A 111 -19.38 -2.09 11.98
CA VAL A 111 -18.53 -3.17 11.46
C VAL A 111 -19.43 -4.32 11.01
N VAL A 112 -19.15 -4.86 9.81
CA VAL A 112 -19.79 -6.04 9.26
C VAL A 112 -18.83 -7.22 9.33
N ILE A 113 -19.21 -8.23 10.10
CA ILE A 113 -18.47 -9.49 10.20
C ILE A 113 -19.02 -10.44 9.15
N THR A 114 -18.23 -10.65 8.08
CA THR A 114 -18.62 -11.50 6.94
C THR A 114 -18.23 -12.95 7.16
N GLN A 115 -18.85 -13.89 6.45
CA GLN A 115 -18.60 -15.35 6.56
C GLN A 115 -18.81 -15.88 7.98
N TYR A 116 -19.77 -15.29 8.73
CA TYR A 116 -20.05 -15.68 10.09
C TYR A 116 -20.75 -17.04 10.18
N LYS A 117 -20.17 -17.96 10.94
CA LYS A 117 -20.68 -19.33 11.17
C LYS A 117 -20.74 -19.68 12.68
N GLY A 118 -20.61 -18.67 13.55
CA GLY A 118 -20.54 -18.88 15.01
C GLY A 118 -19.13 -19.11 15.53
N GLN A 119 -18.09 -18.57 14.88
CA GLN A 119 -16.70 -18.65 15.35
C GLN A 119 -16.56 -18.04 16.76
N LYS A 120 -15.80 -18.73 17.64
CA LYS A 120 -15.75 -18.40 19.08
C LYS A 120 -15.10 -17.07 19.42
N SER A 121 -14.09 -16.67 18.64
CA SER A 121 -13.35 -15.42 18.83
C SER A 121 -14.20 -14.17 18.57
N ILE A 122 -15.30 -14.31 17.82
CA ILE A 122 -16.15 -13.20 17.39
C ILE A 122 -16.80 -12.47 18.57
N GLU A 123 -17.25 -13.18 19.61
CA GLU A 123 -17.90 -12.55 20.76
C GLU A 123 -16.95 -11.59 21.50
N SER A 124 -15.70 -11.99 21.68
CA SER A 124 -14.68 -11.12 22.28
C SER A 124 -14.40 -9.88 21.45
N PHE A 125 -14.36 -10.03 20.11
CA PHE A 125 -14.14 -8.92 19.19
C PHE A 125 -15.34 -7.97 19.16
N LYS A 126 -16.56 -8.50 19.12
CA LYS A 126 -17.82 -7.73 19.21
C LYS A 126 -17.83 -6.85 20.47
N ASN A 127 -17.54 -7.44 21.65
CA ASN A 127 -17.50 -6.69 22.90
C ASN A 127 -16.52 -5.52 22.86
N LYS A 128 -15.36 -5.68 22.20
CA LYS A 128 -14.40 -4.58 22.00
C LYS A 128 -14.96 -3.46 21.10
N LEU A 129 -15.73 -3.81 20.07
CA LEU A 129 -16.36 -2.84 19.17
C LEU A 129 -17.52 -2.10 19.85
N GLU A 130 -18.36 -2.81 20.59
CA GLU A 130 -19.47 -2.23 21.36
C GLU A 130 -18.96 -1.26 22.44
N ALA A 131 -17.81 -1.59 23.08
CA ALA A 131 -17.14 -0.68 24.01
C ALA A 131 -16.61 0.62 23.34
N LEU A 132 -16.49 0.63 22.01
CA LEU A 132 -16.18 1.81 21.20
C LEU A 132 -17.43 2.47 20.60
N ASP A 133 -18.62 2.05 20.99
CA ASP A 133 -19.91 2.51 20.45
C ASP A 133 -20.00 2.29 18.92
N ILE A 134 -19.61 1.08 18.49
CA ILE A 134 -19.71 0.61 17.09
C ILE A 134 -20.75 -0.50 17.02
N LYS A 135 -21.75 -0.34 16.15
CA LYS A 135 -22.72 -1.40 15.85
C LYS A 135 -22.05 -2.54 15.07
N VAL A 136 -22.41 -3.77 15.39
CA VAL A 136 -21.89 -4.98 14.72
C VAL A 136 -23.05 -5.68 14.01
N TYR A 137 -22.82 -6.04 12.74
CA TYR A 137 -23.74 -6.76 11.88
C TYR A 137 -23.08 -8.02 11.33
N TYR A 138 -23.89 -9.04 11.00
CA TYR A 138 -23.39 -10.33 10.52
C TYR A 138 -23.86 -10.60 9.10
N HIS A 139 -22.92 -11.02 8.25
CA HIS A 139 -23.19 -11.56 6.92
C HIS A 139 -22.72 -13.02 6.87
N TYR A 140 -23.60 -13.87 6.39
CA TYR A 140 -23.44 -15.31 6.41
C TYR A 140 -22.87 -15.84 5.09
N PRO A 141 -22.28 -17.06 5.07
CA PRO A 141 -21.93 -17.74 3.85
C PRO A 141 -23.18 -18.02 3.03
N ILE A 142 -23.12 -17.74 1.73
CA ILE A 142 -24.20 -18.03 0.79
C ILE A 142 -23.76 -19.19 -0.10
N GLU A 143 -24.55 -20.24 -0.16
CA GLU A 143 -24.24 -21.43 -0.96
C GLU A 143 -24.21 -21.08 -2.45
N GLY A 144 -23.17 -21.57 -3.14
CA GLY A 144 -22.99 -21.33 -4.56
C GLY A 144 -22.47 -19.94 -4.92
N TYR A 145 -22.12 -19.08 -3.94
CA TYR A 145 -21.52 -17.78 -4.21
C TYR A 145 -20.16 -17.93 -4.92
N PRO A 146 -19.86 -17.15 -5.97
CA PRO A 146 -20.64 -16.06 -6.54
C PRO A 146 -21.52 -16.44 -7.74
N HIS A 147 -21.65 -17.72 -8.11
CA HIS A 147 -22.23 -18.15 -9.40
C HIS A 147 -23.72 -18.48 -9.35
N ASN A 148 -24.26 -18.91 -8.21
CA ASN A 148 -25.69 -19.22 -8.07
C ASN A 148 -26.50 -17.93 -7.81
N VAL A 149 -26.62 -17.10 -8.84
CA VAL A 149 -27.21 -15.74 -8.74
C VAL A 149 -28.64 -15.77 -8.24
N GLU A 150 -29.47 -16.72 -8.70
CA GLU A 150 -30.86 -16.85 -8.27
C GLU A 150 -30.99 -17.06 -6.75
N HIS A 151 -30.12 -17.90 -6.19
CA HIS A 151 -30.07 -18.12 -4.75
C HIS A 151 -29.48 -16.91 -4.01
N ILE A 152 -28.39 -16.32 -4.54
CA ILE A 152 -27.71 -15.18 -3.93
C ILE A 152 -28.66 -13.99 -3.78
N VAL A 153 -29.45 -13.68 -4.84
CA VAL A 153 -30.39 -12.56 -4.87
C VAL A 153 -31.79 -13.03 -4.41
N SER A 154 -31.85 -13.66 -3.26
CA SER A 154 -33.09 -14.16 -2.66
C SER A 154 -33.13 -13.90 -1.15
N ASP A 155 -34.29 -14.13 -0.55
CA ASP A 155 -34.44 -14.05 0.91
C ASP A 155 -33.64 -15.13 1.65
N ALA A 156 -33.27 -16.24 0.99
CA ALA A 156 -32.40 -17.28 1.51
C ALA A 156 -30.89 -16.98 1.28
N GLY A 157 -30.57 -16.06 0.38
CA GLY A 157 -29.22 -15.56 0.11
C GLY A 157 -28.94 -14.25 0.84
N TYR A 158 -28.92 -13.14 0.11
CA TYR A 158 -28.69 -11.81 0.70
C TYR A 158 -29.70 -11.43 1.78
N GLY A 159 -30.94 -11.95 1.71
CA GLY A 159 -31.98 -11.73 2.71
C GLY A 159 -31.64 -12.28 4.10
N GLN A 160 -30.72 -13.25 4.21
CA GLN A 160 -30.25 -13.78 5.51
C GLN A 160 -29.24 -12.84 6.19
N ASN A 161 -28.56 -11.99 5.44
CA ASN A 161 -27.59 -11.04 6.00
C ASN A 161 -28.31 -9.92 6.75
N ASP A 162 -27.70 -9.46 7.84
CA ASP A 162 -28.21 -8.31 8.55
C ASP A 162 -28.23 -7.07 7.63
N TYR A 163 -29.33 -6.31 7.68
CA TYR A 163 -29.37 -4.99 7.09
C TYR A 163 -28.64 -3.99 7.94
N VAL A 164 -27.60 -3.36 7.39
CA VAL A 164 -26.86 -2.29 8.07
C VAL A 164 -27.65 -0.98 7.92
N GLU A 165 -28.17 -0.46 9.03
CA GLU A 165 -28.84 0.84 9.04
C GLU A 165 -27.85 1.96 8.75
N THR A 166 -28.09 2.71 7.67
CA THR A 166 -27.23 3.82 7.24
C THR A 166 -28.01 5.12 7.17
N THR A 167 -27.35 6.23 7.49
CA THR A 167 -27.98 7.55 7.63
C THR A 167 -27.49 8.58 6.63
N ARG A 168 -26.39 8.31 5.93
CA ARG A 168 -25.74 9.26 5.01
C ARG A 168 -25.84 8.81 3.56
N PRO A 169 -25.81 9.74 2.59
CA PRO A 169 -25.93 9.42 1.17
C PRO A 169 -24.71 8.67 0.60
N LEU A 170 -23.52 8.85 1.18
CA LEU A 170 -22.32 8.13 0.79
C LEU A 170 -21.94 7.11 1.87
N VAL A 171 -22.10 5.83 1.56
CA VAL A 171 -21.73 4.71 2.43
C VAL A 171 -20.42 4.11 1.93
N VAL A 172 -19.32 4.36 2.63
CA VAL A 172 -17.98 3.87 2.25
C VAL A 172 -17.72 2.54 2.95
N VAL A 173 -17.59 1.47 2.16
CA VAL A 173 -17.27 0.13 2.67
C VAL A 173 -15.78 -0.14 2.49
N THR A 174 -15.06 -0.21 3.61
CA THR A 174 -13.61 -0.46 3.66
C THR A 174 -13.30 -1.71 4.48
N ALA A 175 -12.01 -2.10 4.54
CA ALA A 175 -11.59 -3.30 5.25
C ALA A 175 -10.10 -3.25 5.63
N PRO A 176 -9.62 -4.08 6.59
CA PRO A 176 -8.21 -4.20 6.93
C PRO A 176 -7.36 -4.81 5.80
N GLY A 177 -7.99 -5.60 4.90
CA GLY A 177 -7.28 -6.24 3.80
C GLY A 177 -8.18 -6.91 2.77
N PRO A 178 -7.60 -7.59 1.77
CA PRO A 178 -8.32 -8.33 0.75
C PRO A 178 -9.07 -9.54 1.36
N GLY A 179 -10.16 -9.96 0.69
CA GLY A 179 -10.96 -11.12 1.13
C GLY A 179 -11.91 -10.83 2.29
N SER A 180 -12.03 -9.59 2.77
CA SER A 180 -12.89 -9.20 3.88
C SER A 180 -14.38 -9.04 3.51
N GLY A 181 -14.77 -9.26 2.25
CA GLY A 181 -16.17 -9.26 1.82
C GLY A 181 -16.77 -7.88 1.52
N LYS A 182 -15.97 -6.85 1.20
CA LYS A 182 -16.47 -5.49 0.90
C LYS A 182 -17.53 -5.46 -0.19
N MET A 183 -17.24 -6.06 -1.37
CA MET A 183 -18.17 -6.12 -2.49
C MET A 183 -19.48 -6.83 -2.09
N ALA A 184 -19.39 -8.01 -1.47
CA ALA A 184 -20.55 -8.75 -1.01
C ALA A 184 -21.38 -7.95 0.01
N THR A 185 -20.72 -7.17 0.88
CA THR A 185 -21.42 -6.26 1.80
C THR A 185 -22.18 -5.18 1.03
N CYS A 186 -21.57 -4.53 0.05
CA CYS A 186 -22.24 -3.54 -0.79
C CYS A 186 -23.46 -4.13 -1.50
N LEU A 187 -23.30 -5.27 -2.19
CA LEU A 187 -24.37 -5.91 -2.96
C LEU A 187 -25.51 -6.40 -2.05
N SER A 188 -25.20 -6.97 -0.90
CA SER A 188 -26.22 -7.34 0.10
C SER A 188 -27.00 -6.12 0.58
N GLN A 189 -26.32 -5.00 0.83
CA GLN A 189 -26.99 -3.75 1.21
C GLN A 189 -27.91 -3.24 0.09
N LEU A 190 -27.48 -3.29 -1.17
CA LEU A 190 -28.32 -2.91 -2.31
C LEU A 190 -29.57 -3.79 -2.44
N TYR A 191 -29.46 -5.09 -2.17
CA TYR A 191 -30.60 -5.99 -2.12
C TYR A 191 -31.61 -5.54 -1.04
N HIS A 192 -31.14 -5.26 0.16
CA HIS A 192 -32.00 -4.80 1.26
C HIS A 192 -32.60 -3.41 1.00
N GLU A 193 -31.84 -2.47 0.42
CA GLU A 193 -32.34 -1.15 0.05
C GLU A 193 -33.47 -1.27 -1.00
N ASN A 194 -33.24 -2.08 -2.04
CA ASN A 194 -34.25 -2.31 -3.08
C ASN A 194 -35.54 -2.92 -2.53
N LYS A 195 -35.45 -3.91 -1.62
CA LYS A 195 -36.60 -4.49 -0.92
C LYS A 195 -37.39 -3.46 -0.09
N ARG A 196 -36.74 -2.41 0.37
CA ARG A 196 -37.30 -1.28 1.14
C ARG A 196 -37.78 -0.14 0.26
N GLY A 197 -37.64 -0.25 -1.07
CA GLY A 197 -38.01 0.79 -2.03
C GLY A 197 -37.02 1.99 -2.01
N ILE A 198 -35.87 1.84 -1.42
CA ILE A 198 -34.80 2.88 -1.39
C ILE A 198 -33.94 2.72 -2.62
N LYS A 199 -33.79 3.79 -3.40
CA LYS A 199 -32.91 3.81 -4.55
C LYS A 199 -31.46 4.03 -4.07
N ALA A 200 -30.59 3.11 -4.40
CA ALA A 200 -29.17 3.18 -4.07
C ALA A 200 -28.37 2.64 -5.25
N GLY A 201 -27.11 3.06 -5.35
CA GLY A 201 -26.16 2.57 -6.36
C GLY A 201 -24.89 2.01 -5.74
N TYR A 202 -24.08 1.40 -6.59
CA TYR A 202 -22.77 0.89 -6.26
C TYR A 202 -21.69 1.64 -7.02
N ALA A 203 -20.56 1.83 -6.41
CA ALA A 203 -19.35 2.20 -7.12
C ALA A 203 -18.12 1.56 -6.46
N LYS A 204 -17.08 1.29 -7.27
CA LYS A 204 -15.80 0.81 -6.79
C LYS A 204 -14.77 1.93 -6.90
N PHE A 205 -14.19 2.32 -5.78
CA PHE A 205 -13.11 3.29 -5.78
C PHE A 205 -11.82 2.63 -6.23
N GLU A 206 -11.20 3.19 -7.25
CA GLU A 206 -9.94 2.69 -7.81
C GLU A 206 -8.95 3.82 -8.06
N THR A 207 -7.66 3.49 -8.01
CA THR A 207 -6.57 4.34 -8.45
C THR A 207 -5.81 3.66 -9.59
N PHE A 208 -5.67 2.34 -9.52
CA PHE A 208 -5.02 1.50 -10.51
C PHE A 208 -5.92 0.31 -10.89
N PRO A 209 -5.78 -0.22 -12.12
CA PRO A 209 -4.99 0.37 -13.21
C PRO A 209 -5.57 1.72 -13.64
N ILE A 210 -4.75 2.57 -14.25
CA ILE A 210 -5.22 3.85 -14.78
C ILE A 210 -5.88 3.60 -16.13
N TRP A 211 -7.18 3.86 -16.22
CA TRP A 211 -8.04 3.43 -17.32
C TRP A 211 -7.71 4.01 -18.68
N ASN A 212 -7.35 5.29 -18.74
CA ASN A 212 -7.10 6.05 -19.96
C ASN A 212 -5.63 6.06 -20.41
N LEU A 213 -4.78 5.24 -19.77
CA LEU A 213 -3.42 5.00 -20.24
C LEU A 213 -3.35 3.76 -21.13
N PRO A 214 -2.37 3.65 -22.05
CA PRO A 214 -2.15 2.42 -22.81
C PRO A 214 -1.93 1.19 -21.93
N LEU A 215 -2.33 0.01 -22.42
CA LEU A 215 -2.22 -1.26 -21.68
C LEU A 215 -0.80 -1.50 -21.14
N LYS A 216 0.23 -1.21 -21.94
CA LYS A 216 1.64 -1.40 -21.56
C LYS A 216 2.32 -0.11 -21.11
N HIS A 217 1.54 0.82 -20.58
CA HIS A 217 2.10 2.02 -19.99
C HIS A 217 2.89 1.68 -18.70
N PRO A 218 4.09 2.24 -18.48
CA PRO A 218 4.92 1.91 -17.29
C PRO A 218 4.16 2.00 -15.96
N VAL A 219 3.29 2.99 -15.79
CA VAL A 219 2.46 3.17 -14.60
C VAL A 219 1.55 1.95 -14.37
N ASN A 220 0.87 1.46 -15.40
CA ASN A 220 0.01 0.27 -15.30
C ASN A 220 0.83 -1.01 -15.11
N MET A 221 1.99 -1.13 -15.77
CA MET A 221 2.91 -2.26 -15.55
C MET A 221 3.50 -2.28 -14.14
N ALA A 222 3.75 -1.12 -13.53
CA ALA A 222 4.20 -1.04 -12.14
C ALA A 222 3.13 -1.52 -11.15
N TYR A 223 1.84 -1.37 -11.49
CA TYR A 223 0.75 -1.95 -10.71
C TYR A 223 0.73 -3.47 -10.83
N GLU A 224 0.86 -4.05 -12.03
CA GLU A 224 1.03 -5.51 -12.19
C GLU A 224 2.23 -6.03 -11.38
N ALA A 225 3.35 -5.30 -11.41
CA ALA A 225 4.52 -5.66 -10.60
C ALA A 225 4.23 -5.61 -9.08
N ALA A 226 3.34 -4.72 -8.64
CA ALA A 226 2.96 -4.60 -7.23
C ALA A 226 1.98 -5.69 -6.76
N THR A 227 1.30 -6.35 -7.70
CA THR A 227 0.28 -7.39 -7.47
C THR A 227 0.66 -8.73 -8.12
N ALA A 228 1.95 -8.94 -8.41
CA ALA A 228 2.45 -10.14 -9.05
C ALA A 228 2.19 -11.43 -8.22
N ASP A 229 2.15 -11.30 -6.90
CA ASP A 229 1.77 -12.36 -5.95
C ASP A 229 0.27 -12.73 -6.05
N LEU A 230 -0.59 -11.81 -6.47
CA LEU A 230 -2.03 -12.01 -6.69
C LEU A 230 -2.36 -12.44 -8.12
N GLN A 231 -1.39 -12.44 -9.02
CA GLN A 231 -1.55 -12.72 -10.44
C GLN A 231 -2.53 -11.77 -11.15
N ASP A 232 -2.62 -10.52 -10.69
CA ASP A 232 -3.39 -9.49 -11.36
C ASP A 232 -2.68 -9.08 -12.66
N VAL A 233 -3.41 -9.14 -13.76
CA VAL A 233 -2.92 -8.78 -15.09
C VAL A 233 -3.81 -7.71 -15.69
N ASN A 234 -3.22 -6.63 -16.19
CA ASN A 234 -3.95 -5.61 -16.89
C ASN A 234 -4.43 -6.12 -18.26
N MET A 235 -5.66 -5.78 -18.61
CA MET A 235 -6.24 -6.10 -19.91
C MET A 235 -7.15 -4.99 -20.40
N ILE A 236 -7.43 -4.98 -21.70
CA ILE A 236 -8.46 -4.10 -22.24
C ILE A 236 -9.82 -4.60 -21.75
N ASP A 237 -10.65 -3.70 -21.26
CA ASP A 237 -12.03 -3.99 -20.88
C ASP A 237 -12.88 -4.20 -22.14
N PRO A 238 -13.24 -5.45 -22.48
CA PRO A 238 -13.98 -5.74 -23.71
C PRO A 238 -15.41 -5.23 -23.64
N PHE A 239 -16.02 -5.21 -22.46
CA PHE A 239 -17.39 -4.72 -22.26
C PHE A 239 -17.47 -3.20 -22.45
N HIS A 240 -16.47 -2.46 -21.99
CA HIS A 240 -16.41 -1.02 -22.17
C HIS A 240 -16.18 -0.66 -23.63
N LEU A 241 -15.27 -1.39 -24.29
CA LEU A 241 -15.03 -1.22 -25.72
C LEU A 241 -16.30 -1.51 -26.55
N GLU A 242 -17.03 -2.58 -26.25
CA GLU A 242 -18.29 -2.94 -26.94
C GLU A 242 -19.38 -1.88 -26.71
N ALA A 243 -19.53 -1.43 -25.46
CA ALA A 243 -20.63 -0.51 -25.08
C ALA A 243 -20.41 0.93 -25.57
N TYR A 244 -19.16 1.39 -25.66
CA TYR A 244 -18.83 2.81 -25.86
C TYR A 244 -17.86 3.07 -27.02
N GLY A 245 -17.23 2.05 -27.60
CA GLY A 245 -16.17 2.20 -28.61
C GLY A 245 -14.88 2.82 -28.03
N VAL A 246 -14.72 2.82 -26.72
CA VAL A 246 -13.59 3.42 -26.01
C VAL A 246 -12.72 2.34 -25.39
N THR A 247 -11.42 2.40 -25.68
CA THR A 247 -10.44 1.49 -25.08
C THR A 247 -10.11 1.96 -23.66
N THR A 248 -10.33 1.09 -22.68
CA THR A 248 -9.96 1.31 -21.28
C THR A 248 -9.17 0.11 -20.76
N VAL A 249 -8.29 0.35 -19.79
CA VAL A 249 -7.52 -0.70 -19.12
C VAL A 249 -8.17 -1.03 -17.79
N ASN A 250 -8.40 -2.32 -17.56
CA ASN A 250 -8.86 -2.83 -16.28
C ASN A 250 -8.05 -4.10 -15.94
N TYR A 251 -8.22 -4.72 -14.80
CA TYR A 251 -7.54 -5.98 -14.51
C TYR A 251 -8.46 -7.19 -14.68
N ASN A 252 -7.82 -8.33 -14.97
CA ASN A 252 -8.50 -9.58 -15.33
C ASN A 252 -9.63 -9.95 -14.37
N ARG A 253 -9.43 -9.87 -13.07
CA ARG A 253 -10.44 -10.30 -12.07
C ARG A 253 -11.74 -9.49 -12.17
N ASP A 254 -11.66 -8.19 -12.41
CA ASP A 254 -12.87 -7.36 -12.55
C ASP A 254 -13.59 -7.62 -13.86
N VAL A 255 -12.83 -7.87 -14.93
CA VAL A 255 -13.40 -8.22 -16.24
C VAL A 255 -14.06 -9.60 -16.20
N GLU A 256 -13.41 -10.58 -15.60
CA GLU A 256 -13.91 -11.96 -15.49
C GLU A 256 -15.15 -12.08 -14.63
N ILE A 257 -15.24 -11.31 -13.53
CA ILE A 257 -16.38 -11.37 -12.61
C ILE A 257 -17.57 -10.51 -13.09
N TYR A 258 -17.36 -9.59 -14.03
CA TYR A 258 -18.39 -8.64 -14.45
C TYR A 258 -19.71 -9.30 -14.92
N PRO A 259 -19.72 -10.39 -15.72
CA PRO A 259 -20.99 -11.03 -16.12
C PRO A 259 -21.81 -11.53 -14.92
N VAL A 260 -21.16 -12.01 -13.89
CA VAL A 260 -21.81 -12.44 -12.64
C VAL A 260 -22.39 -11.23 -11.89
N LEU A 261 -21.61 -10.14 -11.81
CA LEU A 261 -22.09 -8.91 -11.17
C LEU A 261 -23.25 -8.28 -11.93
N ALA A 262 -23.21 -8.28 -13.26
CA ALA A 262 -24.33 -7.81 -14.08
C ALA A 262 -25.60 -8.60 -13.81
N ALA A 263 -25.52 -9.94 -13.73
CA ALA A 263 -26.64 -10.79 -13.39
C ALA A 263 -27.16 -10.55 -11.95
N ILE A 264 -26.27 -10.28 -10.99
CA ILE A 264 -26.68 -9.90 -9.61
C ILE A 264 -27.43 -8.57 -9.62
N PHE A 265 -26.94 -7.55 -10.35
CA PHE A 265 -27.65 -6.28 -10.47
C PHE A 265 -29.02 -6.43 -11.17
N GLU A 266 -29.09 -7.26 -12.22
CA GLU A 266 -30.37 -7.60 -12.88
C GLU A 266 -31.35 -8.27 -11.89
N GLY A 267 -30.86 -9.18 -11.07
CA GLY A 267 -31.68 -9.81 -10.03
C GLY A 267 -32.15 -8.82 -8.96
N ILE A 268 -31.35 -7.82 -8.60
CA ILE A 268 -31.71 -6.81 -7.59
C ILE A 268 -32.69 -5.77 -8.17
N TYR A 269 -32.38 -5.21 -9.36
CA TYR A 269 -33.11 -4.04 -9.90
C TYR A 269 -34.06 -4.36 -11.06
N GLY A 270 -34.00 -5.58 -11.63
CA GLY A 270 -34.64 -5.93 -12.88
C GLY A 270 -33.87 -5.48 -14.14
N TYR A 271 -32.74 -4.84 -13.97
CA TYR A 271 -31.80 -4.42 -15.04
C TYR A 271 -30.41 -4.18 -14.47
N CYS A 272 -29.39 -4.27 -15.31
CA CYS A 272 -28.04 -3.88 -14.91
C CYS A 272 -27.81 -2.38 -15.21
N PRO A 273 -27.50 -1.53 -14.20
CA PRO A 273 -27.24 -0.10 -14.42
C PRO A 273 -25.87 0.20 -15.00
N TYR A 274 -24.99 -0.80 -15.14
CA TYR A 274 -23.62 -0.70 -15.64
C TYR A 274 -23.46 -1.50 -16.92
N LYS A 275 -22.67 -0.98 -17.86
CA LYS A 275 -22.38 -1.67 -19.12
C LYS A 275 -21.00 -2.33 -19.14
N SER A 276 -20.17 -2.05 -18.15
CA SER A 276 -18.81 -2.61 -18.04
C SER A 276 -18.29 -2.55 -16.60
N PRO A 277 -17.24 -3.31 -16.24
CA PRO A 277 -16.56 -3.14 -14.96
C PRO A 277 -15.97 -1.74 -14.77
N THR A 278 -15.51 -1.10 -15.85
CA THR A 278 -15.06 0.31 -15.81
C THR A 278 -16.18 1.27 -15.42
N ASP A 279 -17.42 1.02 -15.90
CA ASP A 279 -18.59 1.81 -15.52
C ASP A 279 -18.92 1.72 -14.02
N MET A 280 -18.64 0.60 -13.39
CA MET A 280 -18.84 0.45 -11.94
C MET A 280 -17.83 1.25 -11.12
N GLY A 281 -16.68 1.55 -11.68
CA GLY A 281 -15.59 2.19 -10.98
C GLY A 281 -15.66 3.72 -10.93
N VAL A 282 -14.85 4.31 -10.05
CA VAL A 282 -14.56 5.75 -10.00
C VAL A 282 -13.03 5.91 -9.93
N ASN A 283 -12.44 6.41 -11.03
CA ASN A 283 -11.00 6.60 -11.15
C ASN A 283 -10.66 7.80 -12.05
N MET A 284 -10.24 8.90 -11.44
CA MET A 284 -9.85 10.13 -12.14
C MET A 284 -8.33 10.29 -12.24
N ALA A 285 -7.54 9.32 -11.77
CA ALA A 285 -6.09 9.43 -11.65
C ALA A 285 -5.41 9.78 -12.98
N GLY A 286 -5.80 9.16 -14.09
CA GLY A 286 -5.19 9.42 -15.38
C GLY A 286 -5.39 10.83 -15.93
N ASN A 287 -6.44 11.54 -15.48
CA ASN A 287 -6.69 12.93 -15.85
C ASN A 287 -5.81 13.93 -15.08
N CYS A 288 -5.06 13.45 -14.09
CA CYS A 288 -4.28 14.24 -13.15
C CYS A 288 -2.77 14.07 -13.34
N ILE A 289 -2.33 13.26 -14.31
CA ILE A 289 -0.93 13.19 -14.74
C ILE A 289 -0.61 14.49 -15.48
N CYS A 290 0.38 15.24 -14.98
CA CYS A 290 0.84 16.51 -15.54
C CYS A 290 2.21 16.42 -16.22
N ASP A 291 3.02 15.41 -15.91
CA ASP A 291 4.27 15.07 -16.59
C ASP A 291 4.38 13.54 -16.67
N ASP A 292 4.06 13.03 -17.85
CA ASP A 292 4.00 11.59 -18.10
C ASP A 292 5.38 10.91 -18.02
N GLU A 293 6.45 11.58 -18.50
CA GLU A 293 7.80 11.01 -18.47
C GLU A 293 8.30 10.84 -17.01
N VAL A 294 7.97 11.79 -16.15
CA VAL A 294 8.29 11.68 -14.70
C VAL A 294 7.56 10.48 -14.07
N CYS A 295 6.30 10.25 -14.43
CA CYS A 295 5.54 9.09 -13.95
C CYS A 295 6.07 7.78 -14.56
N CYS A 296 6.44 7.78 -15.83
CA CYS A 296 7.04 6.63 -16.50
C CYS A 296 8.36 6.21 -15.85
N GLU A 297 9.26 7.16 -15.60
CA GLU A 297 10.55 6.86 -14.97
C GLU A 297 10.37 6.36 -13.54
N ALA A 298 9.52 7.01 -12.74
CA ALA A 298 9.20 6.58 -11.38
C ALA A 298 8.63 5.14 -11.37
N SER A 299 7.79 4.82 -12.34
CA SER A 299 7.19 3.48 -12.50
C SER A 299 8.21 2.42 -12.90
N ARG A 300 9.15 2.75 -13.79
CA ARG A 300 10.27 1.85 -14.14
C ARG A 300 11.13 1.53 -12.91
N GLN A 301 11.43 2.54 -12.08
CA GLN A 301 12.16 2.35 -10.82
C GLN A 301 11.37 1.49 -9.82
N GLU A 302 10.04 1.62 -9.75
CA GLU A 302 9.19 0.78 -8.90
C GLU A 302 9.17 -0.67 -9.37
N ILE A 303 9.13 -0.95 -10.70
CA ILE A 303 9.22 -2.32 -11.23
C ILE A 303 10.53 -2.99 -10.80
N ILE A 304 11.66 -2.28 -10.93
CA ILE A 304 12.98 -2.80 -10.48
C ILE A 304 12.97 -3.04 -8.96
N ARG A 305 12.37 -2.15 -8.20
CA ARG A 305 12.25 -2.29 -6.74
C ARG A 305 11.45 -3.52 -6.36
N ARG A 306 10.32 -3.78 -7.04
CA ARG A 306 9.49 -4.98 -6.82
C ARG A 306 10.22 -6.27 -7.18
N TYR A 307 10.99 -6.25 -8.25
CA TYR A 307 11.84 -7.39 -8.62
C TYR A 307 12.82 -7.76 -7.49
N TYR A 308 13.56 -6.79 -6.94
CA TYR A 308 14.45 -7.06 -5.80
C TYR A 308 13.70 -7.52 -4.55
N GLN A 309 12.54 -6.94 -4.28
CA GLN A 309 11.70 -7.36 -3.15
C GLN A 309 11.28 -8.83 -3.29
N SER A 310 10.85 -9.24 -4.49
CA SER A 310 10.47 -10.62 -4.75
C SER A 310 11.65 -11.59 -4.69
N LEU A 311 12.83 -11.19 -5.18
CA LEU A 311 14.06 -11.98 -5.04
C LEU A 311 14.41 -12.23 -3.57
N ASN A 312 14.30 -11.21 -2.71
CA ASN A 312 14.57 -11.35 -1.28
C ASN A 312 13.55 -12.27 -0.61
N ARG A 313 12.26 -12.11 -0.92
CA ARG A 313 11.21 -13.01 -0.42
C ARG A 313 11.41 -14.45 -0.91
N LEU A 314 11.87 -14.65 -2.14
CA LEU A 314 12.21 -15.99 -2.65
C LEU A 314 13.40 -16.60 -1.87
N ALA A 315 14.40 -15.81 -1.54
CA ALA A 315 15.54 -16.28 -0.72
C ALA A 315 15.15 -16.63 0.73
N LEU A 316 14.00 -16.12 1.20
CA LEU A 316 13.41 -16.42 2.51
C LEU A 316 12.29 -17.47 2.44
N ASP A 317 12.07 -18.12 1.29
CA ASP A 317 10.96 -19.04 1.02
C ASP A 317 9.56 -18.42 1.19
N GLU A 318 9.43 -17.08 1.04
CA GLU A 318 8.19 -16.33 1.18
C GLU A 318 7.54 -15.95 -0.16
N ALA A 319 8.19 -16.20 -1.29
CA ALA A 319 7.71 -15.96 -2.64
C ALA A 319 7.95 -17.15 -3.57
N SER A 320 7.17 -17.25 -4.64
CA SER A 320 7.35 -18.28 -5.65
C SER A 320 8.33 -17.85 -6.75
N LYS A 321 8.97 -18.83 -7.40
CA LYS A 321 9.76 -18.58 -8.62
C LYS A 321 8.90 -17.96 -9.74
N GLN A 322 7.61 -18.31 -9.79
CA GLN A 322 6.68 -17.78 -10.78
C GLN A 322 6.50 -16.26 -10.62
N GLU A 323 6.42 -15.75 -9.38
CA GLU A 323 6.36 -14.30 -9.11
C GLU A 323 7.59 -13.58 -9.65
N VAL A 324 8.79 -14.12 -9.44
CA VAL A 324 10.03 -13.56 -9.96
C VAL A 324 10.05 -13.54 -11.49
N TYR A 325 9.66 -14.65 -12.14
CA TYR A 325 9.59 -14.72 -13.60
C TYR A 325 8.59 -13.73 -14.21
N THR A 326 7.45 -13.51 -13.54
CA THR A 326 6.48 -12.48 -13.94
C THR A 326 7.12 -11.09 -13.91
N LEU A 327 7.87 -10.77 -12.85
CA LEU A 327 8.56 -9.49 -12.72
C LEU A 327 9.69 -9.32 -13.76
N GLU A 328 10.43 -10.38 -14.07
CA GLU A 328 11.43 -10.37 -15.16
C GLU A 328 10.78 -10.08 -16.53
N LEU A 329 9.60 -10.67 -16.77
CA LEU A 329 8.84 -10.41 -17.98
C LEU A 329 8.36 -8.96 -18.05
N LEU A 330 7.84 -8.42 -16.95
CA LEU A 330 7.43 -7.02 -16.85
C LEU A 330 8.61 -6.06 -17.05
N MET A 331 9.79 -6.36 -16.50
CA MET A 331 11.01 -5.58 -16.75
C MET A 331 11.37 -5.55 -18.23
N LYS A 332 11.30 -6.70 -18.93
CA LYS A 332 11.54 -6.77 -20.39
C LYS A 332 10.52 -5.95 -21.18
N GLN A 333 9.23 -6.02 -20.81
CA GLN A 333 8.17 -5.25 -21.45
C GLN A 333 8.32 -3.75 -21.21
N ALA A 334 8.70 -3.34 -19.99
CA ALA A 334 8.98 -1.96 -19.62
C ALA A 334 10.33 -1.45 -20.20
N LYS A 335 11.12 -2.35 -20.83
CA LYS A 335 12.46 -2.07 -21.38
C LYS A 335 13.42 -1.53 -20.32
N VAL A 336 13.42 -2.12 -19.13
CA VAL A 336 14.30 -1.76 -18.03
C VAL A 336 15.12 -2.97 -17.56
N SER A 337 16.26 -2.68 -16.98
CA SER A 337 17.16 -3.61 -16.33
C SER A 337 17.52 -3.13 -14.91
N VAL A 338 18.11 -3.98 -14.11
CA VAL A 338 18.59 -3.60 -12.78
C VAL A 338 19.63 -2.47 -12.81
N ASN A 339 20.36 -2.33 -13.93
CA ASN A 339 21.38 -1.30 -14.11
C ASN A 339 20.79 0.10 -14.30
N ASP A 340 19.51 0.22 -14.68
CA ASP A 340 18.79 1.50 -14.79
C ASP A 340 18.52 2.11 -13.41
N ARG A 341 18.72 1.36 -12.33
CA ARG A 341 18.77 1.87 -10.97
C ARG A 341 20.23 2.16 -10.59
N ARG A 342 20.68 3.38 -10.82
CA ARG A 342 22.09 3.81 -10.70
C ARG A 342 22.77 3.36 -9.40
N VAL A 343 22.06 3.39 -8.27
CA VAL A 343 22.60 2.94 -6.97
C VAL A 343 23.01 1.47 -6.97
N VAL A 344 22.37 0.62 -7.80
CA VAL A 344 22.73 -0.80 -7.95
C VAL A 344 24.12 -0.94 -8.56
N THR A 345 24.33 -0.26 -9.69
CA THR A 345 25.62 -0.32 -10.41
C THR A 345 26.76 0.20 -9.54
N VAL A 346 26.55 1.35 -8.87
CA VAL A 346 27.58 1.96 -7.99
C VAL A 346 27.87 1.06 -6.78
N ALA A 347 26.83 0.52 -6.12
CA ALA A 347 27.04 -0.36 -4.96
C ALA A 347 27.85 -1.60 -5.34
N LYS A 348 27.51 -2.27 -6.45
CA LYS A 348 28.20 -3.46 -6.93
C LYS A 348 29.64 -3.18 -7.34
N GLN A 349 29.88 -2.10 -8.06
CA GLN A 349 31.23 -1.68 -8.44
C GLN A 349 32.13 -1.46 -7.21
N VAL A 350 31.66 -0.66 -6.24
CA VAL A 350 32.43 -0.38 -5.03
C VAL A 350 32.63 -1.64 -4.18
N ALA A 351 31.61 -2.54 -4.10
CA ALA A 351 31.76 -3.81 -3.39
C ALA A 351 32.81 -4.72 -4.03
N GLU A 352 32.89 -4.77 -5.36
CA GLU A 352 33.88 -5.54 -6.10
C GLU A 352 35.30 -4.97 -5.86
N GLU A 353 35.46 -3.65 -5.89
CA GLU A 353 36.75 -2.98 -5.62
C GLU A 353 37.21 -3.16 -4.16
N ARG A 354 36.29 -3.07 -3.20
CA ARG A 354 36.58 -3.09 -1.77
C ARG A 354 36.53 -4.47 -1.13
N LYS A 355 35.98 -5.46 -1.81
CA LYS A 355 35.78 -6.86 -1.34
C LYS A 355 35.03 -6.93 -0.01
N CYS A 356 34.02 -6.09 0.16
CA CYS A 356 33.14 -6.05 1.34
C CYS A 356 31.73 -5.61 0.96
N ALA A 357 30.77 -5.79 1.89
CA ALA A 357 29.41 -5.31 1.67
C ALA A 357 29.35 -3.78 1.61
N VAL A 358 28.56 -3.27 0.66
CA VAL A 358 28.41 -1.84 0.36
C VAL A 358 26.96 -1.47 0.19
N ILE A 359 26.60 -0.27 0.63
CA ILE A 359 25.34 0.39 0.26
C ILE A 359 25.68 1.68 -0.49
N ALA A 360 25.02 1.91 -1.61
CA ALA A 360 24.99 3.18 -2.30
C ALA A 360 23.62 3.85 -2.08
N LEU A 361 23.61 5.17 -1.85
CA LEU A 361 22.43 5.99 -1.64
C LEU A 361 22.52 7.23 -2.53
N ALA A 362 21.48 7.46 -3.36
CA ALA A 362 21.36 8.64 -4.19
C ALA A 362 20.59 9.73 -3.45
N LEU A 363 21.24 10.87 -3.26
CA LEU A 363 20.64 12.08 -2.70
C LEU A 363 19.67 12.73 -3.70
N ALA A 364 18.82 13.63 -3.21
CA ALA A 364 17.80 14.31 -4.02
C ALA A 364 18.39 15.14 -5.19
N ASP A 365 19.62 15.59 -5.10
CA ASP A 365 20.36 16.32 -6.13
C ASP A 365 21.08 15.40 -7.15
N GLY A 366 21.00 14.07 -6.97
CA GLY A 366 21.57 13.06 -7.85
C GLY A 366 22.99 12.64 -7.51
N ARG A 367 23.65 13.23 -6.49
CA ARG A 367 24.93 12.72 -5.95
C ARG A 367 24.70 11.36 -5.31
N ILE A 368 25.68 10.46 -5.44
CA ILE A 368 25.60 9.13 -4.85
C ILE A 368 26.67 9.02 -3.76
N VAL A 369 26.21 8.69 -2.57
CA VAL A 369 27.05 8.42 -1.40
C VAL A 369 27.12 6.92 -1.15
N THR A 370 28.29 6.41 -0.75
CA THR A 370 28.46 4.99 -0.43
C THR A 370 28.85 4.79 1.02
N GLY A 371 28.46 3.67 1.59
CA GLY A 371 28.90 3.19 2.89
C GLY A 371 29.28 1.73 2.80
N LYS A 372 30.40 1.37 3.39
CA LYS A 372 30.93 0.00 3.38
C LYS A 372 31.02 -0.58 4.79
N THR A 373 31.04 -1.89 4.87
CA THR A 373 31.36 -2.60 6.12
C THR A 373 32.74 -2.24 6.63
N THR A 374 32.84 -1.93 7.93
CA THR A 374 34.08 -1.68 8.69
C THR A 374 34.03 -2.47 9.98
N ASP A 375 35.13 -2.40 10.79
CA ASP A 375 35.16 -3.01 12.11
C ASP A 375 34.20 -2.36 13.12
N LEU A 376 33.81 -1.09 12.88
CA LEU A 376 32.94 -0.31 13.77
C LEU A 376 31.51 -0.30 13.31
N LEU A 377 31.25 -0.26 12.01
CA LEU A 377 29.93 0.02 11.43
C LEU A 377 29.56 -1.02 10.36
N GLY A 378 28.30 -1.44 10.35
CA GLY A 378 27.71 -2.09 9.20
C GLY A 378 27.54 -1.11 8.02
N PRO A 379 27.31 -1.60 6.79
CA PRO A 379 27.23 -0.75 5.61
C PRO A 379 26.05 0.22 5.66
N ALA A 380 24.95 -0.17 6.34
CA ALA A 380 23.77 0.67 6.55
C ALA A 380 24.07 1.89 7.41
N SER A 381 24.75 1.69 8.53
CA SER A 381 25.18 2.77 9.43
C SER A 381 26.20 3.69 8.76
N ALA A 382 27.14 3.11 7.99
CA ALA A 382 28.17 3.88 7.29
C ALA A 382 27.55 4.79 6.22
N VAL A 383 26.65 4.28 5.36
CA VAL A 383 26.01 5.09 4.32
C VAL A 383 25.11 6.17 4.91
N LEU A 384 24.42 5.88 6.02
CA LEU A 384 23.59 6.87 6.72
C LEU A 384 24.42 8.06 7.19
N LEU A 385 25.53 7.80 7.94
CA LEU A 385 26.42 8.85 8.43
C LEU A 385 27.05 9.65 7.29
N ASN A 386 27.51 8.99 6.23
CA ASN A 386 28.09 9.64 5.08
C ASN A 386 27.05 10.51 4.35
N ALA A 387 25.81 10.04 4.21
CA ALA A 387 24.73 10.81 3.57
C ALA A 387 24.38 12.08 4.34
N ILE A 388 24.21 12.01 5.67
CA ILE A 388 23.90 13.20 6.47
C ILE A 388 25.09 14.17 6.60
N LYS A 389 26.33 13.69 6.52
CA LYS A 389 27.53 14.55 6.38
C LYS A 389 27.49 15.31 5.07
N GLU A 390 27.30 14.61 3.96
CA GLU A 390 27.25 15.21 2.62
C GLU A 390 26.14 16.27 2.52
N LEU A 391 24.94 15.97 3.07
CA LEU A 391 23.82 16.91 3.14
C LEU A 391 24.11 18.13 4.06
N GLY A 392 24.91 17.94 5.09
CA GLY A 392 25.32 18.98 6.03
C GLY A 392 26.54 19.79 5.60
N GLY A 393 27.18 19.40 4.47
CA GLY A 393 28.46 20.02 4.06
C GLY A 393 29.58 19.77 5.06
N ILE A 394 29.56 18.63 5.78
CA ILE A 394 30.51 18.26 6.81
C ILE A 394 31.62 17.41 6.16
N ALA A 395 32.86 17.80 6.37
CA ALA A 395 34.03 17.12 5.82
C ALA A 395 34.14 15.66 6.30
N ASP A 396 34.58 14.75 5.43
CA ASP A 396 34.65 13.31 5.70
C ASP A 396 35.52 12.94 6.92
N GLU A 397 36.55 13.71 7.19
CA GLU A 397 37.48 13.49 8.30
C GLU A 397 36.82 13.79 9.67
N MET A 398 35.71 14.51 9.68
CA MET A 398 35.06 14.87 10.93
C MET A 398 34.24 13.69 11.48
N HIS A 399 34.55 13.30 12.71
CA HIS A 399 33.81 12.24 13.41
C HIS A 399 32.55 12.81 14.09
N LEU A 400 31.39 12.31 13.70
CA LEU A 400 30.10 12.73 14.29
C LEU A 400 29.78 12.04 15.62
N ILE A 401 30.41 10.88 15.85
CA ILE A 401 30.20 10.08 17.06
C ILE A 401 31.55 9.86 17.75
N SER A 402 31.61 10.28 19.00
CA SER A 402 32.81 10.10 19.81
C SER A 402 33.07 8.62 20.13
N PRO A 403 34.33 8.14 20.11
CA PRO A 403 34.69 6.81 20.58
C PRO A 403 34.23 6.51 22.02
N THR A 404 34.07 7.53 22.84
CA THR A 404 33.53 7.38 24.21
C THR A 404 32.11 6.84 24.26
N TYR A 405 31.35 6.95 23.18
CA TYR A 405 30.01 6.37 23.04
C TYR A 405 30.03 5.03 22.28
N ILE A 406 30.90 4.87 21.28
CA ILE A 406 30.98 3.66 20.46
C ILE A 406 31.42 2.46 21.32
N ASN A 407 32.52 2.60 22.07
CA ASN A 407 33.09 1.51 22.84
C ASN A 407 32.18 0.91 23.90
N PRO A 408 31.43 1.70 24.70
CA PRO A 408 30.42 1.18 25.61
C PRO A 408 29.29 0.39 24.94
N ILE A 409 28.82 0.85 23.75
CA ILE A 409 27.78 0.15 23.00
C ILE A 409 28.30 -1.20 22.49
N GLN A 410 29.51 -1.25 21.94
CA GLN A 410 30.16 -2.50 21.49
C GLN A 410 30.35 -3.47 22.66
N ASN A 411 30.79 -2.98 23.83
CA ASN A 411 30.94 -3.79 25.04
C ASN A 411 29.59 -4.34 25.53
N LEU A 412 28.54 -3.51 25.51
CA LEU A 412 27.20 -3.95 25.86
C LEU A 412 26.74 -5.09 24.94
N LYS A 413 26.90 -4.92 23.62
CA LYS A 413 26.51 -5.94 22.64
C LYS A 413 27.25 -7.25 22.82
N THR A 414 28.58 -7.19 22.92
CA THR A 414 29.42 -8.39 22.87
C THR A 414 29.55 -9.07 24.23
N ARG A 415 29.76 -8.30 25.31
CA ARG A 415 30.04 -8.89 26.65
C ARG A 415 28.76 -9.22 27.42
N TYR A 416 27.71 -8.39 27.29
CA TYR A 416 26.51 -8.54 28.12
C TYR A 416 25.34 -9.17 27.38
N LEU A 417 25.17 -8.85 26.05
CA LEU A 417 24.07 -9.37 25.24
C LEU A 417 24.50 -10.58 24.36
N GLY A 418 25.78 -10.98 24.39
CA GLY A 418 26.25 -12.18 23.69
C GLY A 418 26.30 -12.09 22.17
N SER A 419 26.24 -10.89 21.60
CA SER A 419 26.35 -10.71 20.14
C SER A 419 27.77 -11.04 19.69
N SER A 420 27.91 -11.83 18.63
CA SER A 420 29.20 -12.06 17.94
C SER A 420 29.61 -10.90 17.04
N ASN A 421 28.69 -9.96 16.74
CA ASN A 421 28.93 -8.82 15.86
C ASN A 421 29.08 -7.52 16.67
N PRO A 422 30.30 -6.93 16.75
CA PRO A 422 30.55 -5.67 17.45
C PRO A 422 30.07 -4.43 16.67
N ARG A 423 29.82 -4.54 15.37
CA ARG A 423 29.45 -3.42 14.50
C ARG A 423 28.14 -2.80 14.94
N LEU A 424 28.08 -1.47 14.93
CA LEU A 424 26.86 -0.74 15.28
C LEU A 424 25.85 -0.80 14.13
N HIS A 425 24.60 -1.09 14.47
CA HIS A 425 23.44 -0.99 13.60
C HIS A 425 22.90 0.44 13.55
N MET A 426 21.99 0.73 12.61
CA MET A 426 21.52 2.11 12.37
C MET A 426 20.81 2.72 13.58
N ASP A 427 20.04 1.98 14.32
CA ASP A 427 19.36 2.44 15.55
C ASP A 427 20.35 2.79 16.66
N GLU A 428 21.39 1.97 16.85
CA GLU A 428 22.48 2.21 17.82
C GLU A 428 23.28 3.47 17.42
N VAL A 429 23.57 3.63 16.13
CA VAL A 429 24.25 4.82 15.58
C VAL A 429 23.41 6.08 15.75
N LEU A 430 22.10 6.02 15.50
CA LEU A 430 21.22 7.18 15.67
C LEU A 430 21.09 7.59 17.14
N ILE A 431 21.05 6.63 18.07
CA ILE A 431 21.06 6.92 19.51
C ILE A 431 22.38 7.59 19.90
N ALA A 432 23.53 7.01 19.49
CA ALA A 432 24.85 7.58 19.79
C ALA A 432 25.02 8.99 19.19
N LEU A 433 24.57 9.21 17.95
CA LEU A 433 24.57 10.51 17.29
C LEU A 433 23.71 11.53 18.04
N SER A 434 22.52 11.11 18.49
CA SER A 434 21.62 11.96 19.29
C SER A 434 22.26 12.40 20.61
N MET A 435 23.02 11.52 21.25
CA MET A 435 23.78 11.86 22.48
C MET A 435 24.91 12.86 22.17
N CYS A 436 25.66 12.67 21.08
CA CYS A 436 26.69 13.61 20.65
C CYS A 436 26.12 14.98 20.28
N ALA A 437 24.97 15.01 19.63
CA ALA A 437 24.28 16.26 19.21
C ALA A 437 23.89 17.18 20.38
N ALA A 438 23.87 16.68 21.61
CA ALA A 438 23.64 17.50 22.80
C ALA A 438 24.79 18.49 23.11
N THR A 439 26.02 18.16 22.66
CA THR A 439 27.23 18.94 22.96
C THR A 439 28.06 19.31 21.74
N ASP A 440 27.83 18.66 20.61
CA ASP A 440 28.56 18.85 19.35
C ASP A 440 27.64 19.45 18.28
N SER A 441 28.00 20.62 17.78
CA SER A 441 27.22 21.34 16.75
C SER A 441 27.21 20.64 15.39
N LEU A 442 28.26 19.92 15.00
CA LEU A 442 28.32 19.15 13.75
C LEU A 442 27.43 17.93 13.83
N ALA A 443 27.45 17.20 14.96
CA ALA A 443 26.54 16.09 15.20
C ALA A 443 25.08 16.53 15.17
N LYS A 444 24.77 17.70 15.75
CA LYS A 444 23.44 18.32 15.71
C LYS A 444 23.01 18.65 14.28
N LEU A 445 23.89 19.34 13.52
CA LEU A 445 23.65 19.67 12.11
C LEU A 445 23.37 18.42 11.27
N ALA A 446 24.18 17.37 11.45
CA ALA A 446 24.00 16.10 10.75
C ALA A 446 22.65 15.45 11.09
N LEU A 447 22.25 15.43 12.36
CA LEU A 447 20.96 14.87 12.80
C LEU A 447 19.77 15.59 12.19
N GLU A 448 19.86 16.92 12.05
CA GLU A 448 18.82 17.76 11.43
C GLU A 448 18.64 17.47 9.93
N LYS A 449 19.60 16.78 9.28
CA LYS A 449 19.54 16.36 7.86
C LYS A 449 18.76 15.07 7.60
N LEU A 450 18.41 14.31 8.62
CA LEU A 450 17.67 13.04 8.45
C LEU A 450 16.37 13.17 7.61
N PRO A 451 15.53 14.21 7.75
CA PRO A 451 14.33 14.35 6.93
C PRO A 451 14.60 14.51 5.43
N GLU A 452 15.80 14.98 5.03
CA GLU A 452 16.18 15.14 3.62
C GLU A 452 16.44 13.81 2.91
N LEU A 453 16.56 12.69 3.65
CA LEU A 453 16.69 11.34 3.10
C LEU A 453 15.38 10.77 2.55
N LYS A 454 14.25 11.39 2.84
CA LYS A 454 12.94 10.92 2.37
C LYS A 454 12.87 10.93 0.84
N GLY A 455 12.53 9.77 0.26
CA GLY A 455 12.45 9.58 -1.18
C GLY A 455 13.79 9.32 -1.86
N CYS A 456 14.91 9.31 -1.13
CA CYS A 456 16.21 8.88 -1.66
C CYS A 456 16.19 7.38 -2.00
N GLN A 457 16.84 7.02 -3.09
CA GLN A 457 17.01 5.62 -3.50
C GLN A 457 18.28 5.04 -2.89
N ALA A 458 18.22 3.80 -2.43
CA ALA A 458 19.41 3.07 -1.96
C ALA A 458 19.43 1.63 -2.49
N HIS A 459 20.63 1.07 -2.57
CA HIS A 459 20.84 -0.35 -2.85
C HIS A 459 21.97 -0.91 -1.99
N SER A 460 21.68 -2.07 -1.36
CA SER A 460 22.65 -2.85 -0.59
C SER A 460 23.07 -4.08 -1.39
N THR A 461 24.36 -4.39 -1.38
CA THR A 461 24.89 -5.62 -2.00
C THR A 461 24.68 -6.88 -1.15
N VAL A 462 24.05 -6.74 0.01
CA VAL A 462 23.71 -7.84 0.92
C VAL A 462 22.34 -7.61 1.56
N MET A 463 21.71 -8.67 2.03
CA MET A 463 20.49 -8.59 2.85
C MET A 463 20.82 -7.89 4.18
N LEU A 464 19.98 -6.95 4.55
CA LEU A 464 20.11 -6.21 5.80
C LEU A 464 19.38 -6.91 6.96
N THR A 465 19.78 -6.57 8.18
CA THR A 465 19.01 -6.94 9.36
C THR A 465 17.63 -6.27 9.33
N GLU A 466 16.65 -6.89 9.98
CA GLU A 466 15.30 -6.33 10.09
C GLU A 466 15.31 -4.93 10.74
N GLY A 467 16.20 -4.70 11.71
CA GLY A 467 16.40 -3.41 12.38
C GLY A 467 16.83 -2.31 11.42
N ASP A 468 17.89 -2.54 10.65
CA ASP A 468 18.40 -1.58 9.67
C ASP A 468 17.38 -1.31 8.57
N PHE A 469 16.70 -2.35 8.08
CA PHE A 469 15.63 -2.21 7.09
C PHE A 469 14.48 -1.34 7.62
N LYS A 470 14.05 -1.54 8.86
CA LYS A 470 13.00 -0.72 9.51
C LYS A 470 13.41 0.74 9.66
N VAL A 471 14.67 1.02 9.95
CA VAL A 471 15.18 2.41 10.05
C VAL A 471 15.13 3.09 8.69
N PHE A 472 15.64 2.47 7.62
CA PHE A 472 15.52 3.02 6.26
C PHE A 472 14.07 3.29 5.88
N LYS A 473 13.16 2.36 6.15
CA LYS A 473 11.72 2.53 5.90
C LYS A 473 11.13 3.73 6.66
N LYS A 474 11.51 3.92 7.94
CA LYS A 474 11.06 5.06 8.75
C LYS A 474 11.60 6.39 8.25
N LEU A 475 12.82 6.40 7.72
CA LEU A 475 13.43 7.57 7.09
C LEU A 475 12.87 7.85 5.69
N GLY A 476 12.03 6.94 5.16
CA GLY A 476 11.42 7.09 3.83
C GLY A 476 12.38 6.82 2.69
N VAL A 477 13.47 6.08 2.92
CA VAL A 477 14.43 5.68 1.88
C VAL A 477 13.90 4.47 1.11
N GLU A 478 13.93 4.55 -0.22
CA GLU A 478 13.50 3.50 -1.14
C GLU A 478 14.64 2.49 -1.36
N LEU A 479 14.76 1.57 -0.39
CA LEU A 479 15.85 0.57 -0.36
C LEU A 479 15.53 -0.64 -1.25
N THR A 480 16.56 -1.11 -1.95
CA THR A 480 16.66 -2.45 -2.56
C THR A 480 17.91 -3.16 -2.05
N ASN A 481 17.97 -4.49 -2.13
CA ASN A 481 19.16 -5.24 -1.76
C ASN A 481 19.28 -6.54 -2.57
N ASP A 482 20.52 -7.00 -2.78
CA ASP A 482 20.78 -8.33 -3.33
C ASP A 482 20.33 -9.41 -2.32
N PRO A 483 19.82 -10.58 -2.78
CA PRO A 483 19.35 -11.67 -1.92
C PRO A 483 20.51 -12.54 -1.40
N ILE A 484 21.55 -11.91 -0.87
CA ILE A 484 22.80 -12.56 -0.42
C ILE A 484 23.09 -12.10 1.00
N TYR A 485 23.39 -13.03 1.88
CA TYR A 485 23.88 -12.69 3.22
C TYR A 485 25.37 -12.31 3.20
N GLU A 486 25.76 -11.35 4.04
CA GLU A 486 27.17 -11.05 4.24
C GLU A 486 27.88 -12.28 4.80
N THR A 487 28.81 -12.85 4.03
CA THR A 487 29.69 -13.92 4.53
C THR A 487 30.67 -13.34 5.54
N LYS A 488 30.83 -14.04 6.68
CA LYS A 488 31.74 -13.65 7.77
C LYS A 488 33.19 -13.66 7.33
#